data_3f91176efdbab07434b91152e8c183a2
#
_entry.id   3f91176efdbab07434b91152e8c183a2
#
_cell.length_a   1.000
_cell.length_b   1.000
_cell.length_c   1.000
_cell.angle_alpha   90.00
_cell.angle_beta   90.00
_cell.angle_gamma   90.00
#
_symmetry.space_group_name_H-M   'P 1'
#
loop_
_entity.id
_entity.type
_entity.pdbx_description
1 polymer ?
#
loop_
_entity_poly.entity_id
_entity_poly.type
_entity_poly.pdbx_seq_one_letter_code
_entity_poly.pdbx_strand_id
1 'polypeptide(L)'
;MKQYTNQDQTAKLMELGFPKPKHSSSVEEFDGKGWAGHVRVTFDYSIGELIQFLPRWIKPRGGLEIVAESDGWLVMHGHDPFDPQCTKPELIDALFEYCVKLKEEGVI
;
A
#
# COMPACT_ATOMS: atom_id res chain seq x y z
N MET A 1 -9.42 10.46 0.75
CA MET A 1 -8.15 9.70 0.70
C MET A 1 -8.43 8.24 0.41
N LYS A 2 -7.69 7.66 -0.52
CA LYS A 2 -7.79 6.22 -0.81
C LYS A 2 -7.36 5.40 0.39
N GLN A 3 -8.13 4.37 0.73
CA GLN A 3 -7.88 3.51 1.89
C GLN A 3 -7.26 2.17 1.53
N TYR A 4 -7.35 1.76 0.25
CA TYR A 4 -6.98 0.42 -0.19
C TYR A 4 -6.16 0.47 -1.47
N THR A 5 -5.32 -0.54 -1.66
CA THR A 5 -4.66 -0.77 -2.94
C THR A 5 -5.69 -1.04 -4.04
N ASN A 6 -5.34 -0.74 -5.29
CA ASN A 6 -6.14 -1.18 -6.44
C ASN A 6 -5.79 -2.64 -6.79
N GLN A 7 -6.47 -3.20 -7.79
CA GLN A 7 -6.25 -4.60 -8.18
C GLN A 7 -4.84 -4.87 -8.70
N ASP A 8 -4.27 -3.95 -9.45
CA ASP A 8 -2.91 -4.09 -9.99
C ASP A 8 -1.87 -4.06 -8.86
N GLN A 9 -2.03 -3.15 -7.91
CA GLN A 9 -1.16 -3.05 -6.75
C GLN A 9 -1.28 -4.30 -5.87
N THR A 10 -2.49 -4.77 -5.64
CA THR A 10 -2.75 -5.99 -4.86
C THR A 10 -2.06 -7.19 -5.51
N ALA A 11 -2.22 -7.35 -6.81
CA ALA A 11 -1.59 -8.44 -7.55
C ALA A 11 -0.07 -8.38 -7.46
N LYS A 12 0.52 -7.20 -7.57
CA LYS A 12 1.97 -7.01 -7.45
C LYS A 12 2.50 -7.41 -6.09
N LEU A 13 1.83 -7.00 -5.01
CA LEU A 13 2.24 -7.36 -3.66
C LEU A 13 2.14 -8.86 -3.41
N MET A 14 1.07 -9.50 -3.89
CA MET A 14 0.92 -10.95 -3.77
C MET A 14 2.00 -11.70 -4.56
N GLU A 15 2.33 -11.21 -5.76
CA GLU A 15 3.41 -11.76 -6.58
C GLU A 15 4.75 -11.68 -5.86
N LEU A 16 5.01 -10.61 -5.13
CA LEU A 16 6.24 -10.41 -4.36
C LEU A 16 6.29 -11.25 -3.08
N GLY A 17 5.22 -11.96 -2.73
CA GLY A 17 5.20 -12.86 -1.59
C GLY A 17 4.64 -12.26 -0.30
N PHE A 18 4.00 -11.10 -0.36
CA PHE A 18 3.30 -10.57 0.81
C PHE A 18 2.10 -11.46 1.16
N PRO A 19 1.73 -11.54 2.45
CA PRO A 19 0.53 -12.29 2.87
C PRO A 19 -0.71 -11.79 2.13
N LYS A 20 -1.68 -12.68 1.94
CA LYS A 20 -2.94 -12.31 1.29
C LYS A 20 -3.64 -11.18 2.05
N PRO A 21 -4.28 -10.24 1.35
CA PRO A 21 -5.00 -9.18 2.03
C PRO A 21 -6.18 -9.74 2.83
N LYS A 22 -6.39 -9.15 4.01
CA LYS A 22 -7.46 -9.54 4.92
C LYS A 22 -8.70 -8.69 4.78
N HIS A 23 -8.56 -7.51 4.21
CA HIS A 23 -9.68 -6.61 4.00
C HIS A 23 -10.42 -6.93 2.72
N SER A 24 -11.74 -6.96 2.82
CA SER A 24 -12.60 -7.08 1.64
C SER A 24 -13.31 -5.75 1.42
N SER A 25 -13.38 -5.33 0.16
CA SER A 25 -14.26 -4.27 -0.27
C SER A 25 -15.32 -4.87 -1.18
N SER A 26 -16.57 -4.41 -1.05
CA SER A 26 -17.65 -4.85 -1.91
C SER A 26 -18.06 -3.72 -2.84
N VAL A 27 -18.24 -4.05 -4.11
CA VAL A 27 -18.68 -3.12 -5.14
C VAL A 27 -19.99 -3.67 -5.71
N GLU A 28 -21.04 -2.86 -5.69
CA GLU A 28 -22.27 -3.21 -6.37
C GLU A 28 -22.14 -2.92 -7.85
N GLU A 29 -22.42 -3.92 -8.66
CA GLU A 29 -22.44 -3.80 -10.12
C GLU A 29 -23.88 -3.98 -10.63
N PHE A 30 -24.27 -3.11 -11.55
CA PHE A 30 -25.54 -3.23 -12.24
C PHE A 30 -25.31 -3.88 -13.60
N ASP A 31 -26.14 -4.86 -13.95
CA ASP A 31 -26.02 -5.55 -15.22
C ASP A 31 -26.68 -4.82 -16.40
N GLY A 32 -27.18 -3.62 -16.15
CA GLY A 32 -27.86 -2.82 -17.17
C GLY A 32 -29.32 -3.16 -17.37
N LYS A 33 -29.89 -4.09 -16.60
CA LYS A 33 -31.29 -4.52 -16.71
C LYS A 33 -32.20 -3.90 -15.66
N GLY A 34 -31.74 -2.86 -14.99
CA GLY A 34 -32.56 -2.03 -14.12
C GLY A 34 -32.78 -2.55 -12.72
N TRP A 35 -32.12 -3.59 -12.29
CA TRP A 35 -32.13 -4.03 -10.89
C TRP A 35 -30.72 -4.31 -10.41
N ALA A 36 -30.54 -4.30 -9.10
CA ALA A 36 -29.24 -4.54 -8.51
C ALA A 36 -28.70 -5.91 -8.97
N GLY A 37 -27.64 -5.89 -9.73
CA GLY A 37 -27.03 -7.08 -10.27
C GLY A 37 -26.17 -7.78 -9.24
N HIS A 38 -24.88 -7.63 -9.36
CA HIS A 38 -23.91 -8.39 -8.59
C HIS A 38 -23.23 -7.56 -7.54
N VAL A 39 -23.00 -8.16 -6.35
CA VAL A 39 -22.08 -7.63 -5.37
C VAL A 39 -20.75 -8.34 -5.62
N ARG A 40 -19.76 -7.57 -6.04
CA ARG A 40 -18.41 -8.08 -6.23
C ARG A 40 -17.61 -7.81 -4.96
N VAL A 41 -17.05 -8.86 -4.38
CA VAL A 41 -16.17 -8.75 -3.22
C VAL A 41 -14.73 -8.87 -3.70
N THR A 42 -13.94 -7.83 -3.43
CA THR A 42 -12.53 -7.84 -3.74
C THR A 42 -11.73 -7.78 -2.44
N PHE A 43 -10.55 -8.40 -2.44
CA PHE A 43 -9.65 -8.37 -1.31
C PHE A 43 -8.44 -7.51 -1.68
N ASP A 44 -8.30 -6.39 -0.99
CA ASP A 44 -7.21 -5.44 -1.22
C ASP A 44 -6.52 -5.10 0.09
N TYR A 45 -5.27 -4.65 0.00
CA TYR A 45 -4.52 -4.26 1.18
C TYR A 45 -4.95 -2.89 1.66
N SER A 46 -5.18 -2.79 2.97
CA SER A 46 -5.46 -1.51 3.61
C SER A 46 -4.16 -0.76 3.96
N ILE A 47 -4.30 0.53 4.26
CA ILE A 47 -3.17 1.33 4.78
C ILE A 47 -2.55 0.66 6.00
N GLY A 48 -3.39 0.19 6.94
CA GLY A 48 -2.91 -0.46 8.16
C GLY A 48 -2.12 -1.74 7.88
N GLU A 49 -2.57 -2.55 6.92
CA GLU A 49 -1.85 -3.76 6.53
C GLU A 49 -0.48 -3.44 5.94
N LEU A 50 -0.39 -2.46 5.05
CA LEU A 50 0.89 -2.07 4.46
C LEU A 50 1.86 -1.54 5.51
N ILE A 51 1.38 -0.76 6.47
CA ILE A 51 2.20 -0.28 7.58
C ILE A 51 2.73 -1.46 8.41
N GLN A 52 1.90 -2.47 8.65
CA GLN A 52 2.33 -3.66 9.41
C GLN A 52 3.41 -4.48 8.69
N PHE A 53 3.45 -4.45 7.36
CA PHE A 53 4.50 -5.13 6.59
C PHE A 53 5.85 -4.42 6.70
N LEU A 54 5.86 -3.14 7.05
CA LEU A 54 7.07 -2.35 7.16
C LEU A 54 7.69 -2.52 8.55
N PRO A 55 9.01 -2.77 8.63
CA PRO A 55 9.67 -2.84 9.93
C PRO A 55 9.63 -1.48 10.61
N ARG A 56 9.54 -1.47 11.93
CA ARG A 56 9.55 -0.21 12.71
C ARG A 56 10.91 0.45 12.68
N TRP A 57 11.95 -0.33 12.50
CA TRP A 57 13.33 0.14 12.52
C TRP A 57 14.17 -0.65 11.53
N ILE A 58 14.99 0.03 10.75
CA ILE A 58 15.96 -0.58 9.85
C ILE A 58 17.34 -0.03 10.18
N LYS A 59 18.26 -0.91 10.53
CA LYS A 59 19.65 -0.49 10.75
C LYS A 59 20.38 -0.38 9.40
N PRO A 60 21.21 0.66 9.18
CA PRO A 60 21.45 1.83 10.03
C PRO A 60 20.50 3.00 9.77
N ARG A 61 19.44 2.78 9.00
CA ARG A 61 18.57 3.85 8.48
C ARG A 61 17.79 4.58 9.57
N GLY A 62 17.15 3.84 10.47
CA GLY A 62 16.36 4.41 11.54
C GLY A 62 14.91 3.95 11.56
N GLY A 63 14.07 4.69 12.27
CA GLY A 63 12.65 4.39 12.44
C GLY A 63 11.80 4.71 11.21
N LEU A 64 10.69 3.99 11.08
CA LEU A 64 9.69 4.26 10.04
C LEU A 64 9.08 5.63 10.27
N GLU A 65 9.05 6.45 9.24
CA GLU A 65 8.42 7.76 9.25
C GLU A 65 7.45 7.91 8.10
N ILE A 66 6.27 8.44 8.41
CA ILE A 66 5.24 8.77 7.46
C ILE A 66 4.94 10.24 7.65
N VAL A 67 5.23 11.05 6.65
CA VAL A 67 5.17 12.50 6.75
C VAL A 67 4.17 13.06 5.74
N ALA A 68 3.25 13.88 6.23
CA ALA A 68 2.35 14.63 5.36
C ALA A 68 3.07 15.87 4.85
N GLU A 69 3.13 16.03 3.54
CA GLU A 69 3.70 17.19 2.88
C GLU A 69 2.62 17.98 2.14
N SER A 70 2.96 19.17 1.66
CA SER A 70 2.00 20.05 1.00
C SER A 70 1.36 19.44 -0.25
N ASP A 71 2.06 18.54 -0.93
CA ASP A 71 1.63 17.92 -2.19
C ASP A 71 1.48 16.41 -2.10
N GLY A 72 1.55 15.83 -0.90
CA GLY A 72 1.37 14.40 -0.75
C GLY A 72 1.92 13.82 0.54
N TRP A 73 2.31 12.54 0.47
CA TRP A 73 2.80 11.78 1.61
C TRP A 73 4.17 11.19 1.31
N LEU A 74 5.07 11.28 2.27
CA LEU A 74 6.41 10.71 2.20
C LEU A 74 6.52 9.55 3.17
N VAL A 75 7.04 8.41 2.69
CA VAL A 75 7.30 7.21 3.50
C VAL A 75 8.78 6.87 3.41
N MET A 76 9.42 6.70 4.56
CA MET A 76 10.86 6.45 4.62
C MET A 76 11.26 5.82 5.97
N HIS A 77 12.51 5.37 6.04
CA HIS A 77 13.16 5.02 7.30
C HIS A 77 14.33 5.97 7.53
N GLY A 78 14.27 6.74 8.61
CA GLY A 78 15.28 7.76 8.90
C GLY A 78 15.22 8.94 7.94
N HIS A 79 16.29 9.72 7.90
CA HIS A 79 16.37 10.94 7.09
C HIS A 79 17.51 10.94 6.08
N ASP A 80 18.07 9.78 5.79
CA ASP A 80 19.17 9.68 4.83
C ASP A 80 18.63 9.88 3.41
N PRO A 81 19.10 10.92 2.68
CA PRO A 81 18.59 11.19 1.33
C PRO A 81 19.00 10.13 0.31
N PHE A 82 19.95 9.26 0.63
CA PHE A 82 20.36 8.16 -0.24
C PHE A 82 19.56 6.88 -0.03
N ASP A 83 18.78 6.80 1.05
CA ASP A 83 17.92 5.64 1.29
C ASP A 83 16.62 5.75 0.49
N PRO A 84 15.95 4.62 0.22
CA PRO A 84 14.68 4.65 -0.50
C PRO A 84 13.65 5.52 0.20
N GLN A 85 12.99 6.34 -0.58
CA GLN A 85 11.88 7.17 -0.15
C GLN A 85 10.79 7.11 -1.19
N CYS A 86 9.54 7.17 -0.76
CA CYS A 86 8.41 7.20 -1.67
C CYS A 86 7.51 8.39 -1.35
N THR A 87 7.32 9.25 -2.34
CA THR A 87 6.44 10.41 -2.23
C THR A 87 5.33 10.29 -3.26
N LYS A 88 4.09 10.30 -2.81
CA LYS A 88 2.90 10.22 -3.68
C LYS A 88 1.78 11.07 -3.12
N PRO A 89 0.86 11.56 -3.98
CA PRO A 89 -0.31 12.31 -3.52
C PRO A 89 -1.19 11.51 -2.55
N GLU A 90 -1.31 10.19 -2.76
CA GLU A 90 -2.07 9.31 -1.89
C GLU A 90 -1.16 8.47 -1.01
N LEU A 91 -1.50 8.38 0.28
CA LEU A 91 -0.71 7.61 1.24
C LEU A 91 -0.62 6.14 0.86
N ILE A 92 -1.71 5.54 0.41
CA ILE A 92 -1.72 4.13 0.02
C ILE A 92 -0.71 3.86 -1.11
N ASP A 93 -0.60 4.77 -2.06
CA ASP A 93 0.33 4.62 -3.18
C ASP A 93 1.78 4.76 -2.73
N ALA A 94 2.06 5.69 -1.81
CA ALA A 94 3.40 5.84 -1.22
C ALA A 94 3.80 4.59 -0.43
N LEU A 95 2.90 4.06 0.38
CA LEU A 95 3.13 2.82 1.14
C LEU A 95 3.33 1.62 0.21
N PHE A 96 2.51 1.51 -0.83
CA PHE A 96 2.66 0.44 -1.82
C PHE A 96 4.04 0.45 -2.46
N GLU A 97 4.46 1.58 -2.99
CA GLU A 97 5.77 1.68 -3.63
C GLU A 97 6.91 1.41 -2.66
N TYR A 98 6.79 1.88 -1.43
CA TYR A 98 7.83 1.66 -0.43
C TYR A 98 7.94 0.18 -0.06
N CYS A 99 6.82 -0.50 0.12
CA CYS A 99 6.81 -1.95 0.34
C CYS A 99 7.49 -2.70 -0.82
N VAL A 100 7.17 -2.33 -2.06
CA VAL A 100 7.79 -2.93 -3.24
C VAL A 100 9.29 -2.72 -3.25
N LYS A 101 9.75 -1.49 -3.01
CA LYS A 101 11.18 -1.18 -3.00
C LYS A 101 11.94 -1.97 -1.95
N LEU A 102 11.43 -2.01 -0.71
CA LEU A 102 12.10 -2.76 0.35
C LEU A 102 12.11 -4.26 0.08
N LYS A 103 11.05 -4.79 -0.50
CA LYS A 103 11.00 -6.21 -0.87
C LYS A 103 11.99 -6.54 -1.97
N GLU A 104 12.08 -5.70 -3.00
CA GLU A 104 13.04 -5.88 -4.10
C GLU A 104 14.49 -5.75 -3.63
N GLU A 105 14.74 -4.91 -2.62
CA GLU A 105 16.07 -4.78 -1.99
C GLU A 105 16.39 -5.93 -1.05
N GLY A 106 15.43 -6.78 -0.72
CA GLY A 106 15.64 -7.87 0.22
C GLY A 106 15.65 -7.44 1.68
N VAL A 107 15.13 -6.25 2.00
CA VAL A 107 15.06 -5.76 3.37
C VAL A 107 13.93 -6.42 4.14
N ILE A 108 12.84 -6.74 3.45
CA ILE A 108 11.67 -7.39 4.03
C ILE A 108 11.25 -8.64 3.28
#